data_db43be8bf2f96cbc106c1e0de56957fc
#
_entry.id   db43be8bf2f96cbc106c1e0de56957fc
#
_cell.length_a   1.000
_cell.length_b   1.000
_cell.length_c   1.000
_cell.angle_alpha   90.00
_cell.angle_beta   90.00
_cell.angle_gamma   90.00
#
_symmetry.space_group_name_H-M   'P 1'
#
loop_
_entity.id
_entity.type
_entity.pdbx_description
1 polymer ?
#
loop_
_entity_poly.entity_id
_entity_poly.type
_entity_poly.pdbx_seq_one_letter_code
_entity_poly.pdbx_strand_id
1 'polypeptide(L)'
;MSPGPHTAQFRGDGALVLVGDEWNRATASHSELPTILMLHGGGQNRFSWKNTGQVLADRGFHVIALDARGHGDSDRAPDGRYTVDTLARDITSVLEQIGRPVVIIGASMGGLTGILAAQQSGPQRVTGLVLVDVVPRFENQGTARIRDFMTRHVHGFETLEQAADAIAAYLPHRQRPRNLDGLTKNLRHREGRWHWHWDPAFVTAAGDDPFAKIEELEQATIDLKIPIMLIRGKLSDVVSPEGAEDFLAKVPHAEFVELSDAGHTAAGDDNDAFSDAVVAFVSR
;
A
#
# COMPACT_ATOMS: atom_id res chain seq x y z
N MET A 1 -18.82 -16.71 5.69
CA MET A 1 -17.71 -16.22 4.84
C MET A 1 -18.30 -15.54 3.62
N SER A 2 -17.91 -14.30 3.39
CA SER A 2 -18.25 -13.59 2.16
C SER A 2 -17.58 -14.27 0.94
N PRO A 3 -18.18 -14.18 -0.25
CA PRO A 3 -17.51 -14.65 -1.45
C PRO A 3 -16.15 -13.93 -1.62
N GLY A 4 -15.21 -14.60 -2.28
CA GLY A 4 -13.91 -13.99 -2.60
C GLY A 4 -14.07 -12.75 -3.50
N PRO A 5 -12.99 -12.00 -3.71
CA PRO A 5 -13.05 -10.78 -4.48
C PRO A 5 -13.32 -11.06 -5.97
N HIS A 6 -13.90 -10.08 -6.63
CA HIS A 6 -13.89 -9.99 -8.09
C HIS A 6 -12.93 -8.87 -8.52
N THR A 7 -12.35 -9.02 -9.70
CA THR A 7 -11.49 -7.98 -10.26
C THR A 7 -12.35 -6.82 -10.78
N ALA A 8 -12.02 -5.61 -10.38
CA ALA A 8 -12.68 -4.38 -10.77
C ALA A 8 -11.68 -3.41 -11.44
N GLN A 9 -12.20 -2.48 -12.24
CA GLN A 9 -11.42 -1.44 -12.89
C GLN A 9 -11.91 -0.07 -12.46
N PHE A 10 -10.96 0.83 -12.22
CA PHE A 10 -11.18 2.21 -11.83
C PHE A 10 -10.42 3.13 -12.79
N ARG A 11 -10.89 4.35 -12.94
CA ARG A 11 -10.16 5.39 -13.68
C ARG A 11 -9.28 6.17 -12.71
N GLY A 12 -7.99 6.21 -13.01
CA GLY A 12 -7.02 7.10 -12.38
C GLY A 12 -6.96 8.47 -13.07
N ASP A 13 -6.03 9.29 -12.62
CA ASP A 13 -5.71 10.60 -13.25
C ASP A 13 -5.20 10.39 -14.69
N GLY A 14 -5.65 11.23 -15.62
CA GLY A 14 -5.31 11.10 -17.04
C GLY A 14 -5.97 9.90 -17.74
N ALA A 15 -7.07 9.35 -17.18
CA ALA A 15 -7.82 8.20 -17.68
C ALA A 15 -7.04 6.86 -17.69
N LEU A 16 -5.99 6.74 -16.88
CA LEU A 16 -5.33 5.46 -16.64
C LEU A 16 -6.32 4.46 -16.06
N VAL A 17 -6.22 3.21 -16.48
CA VAL A 17 -6.99 2.12 -15.89
C VAL A 17 -6.22 1.56 -14.69
N LEU A 18 -6.83 1.63 -13.52
CA LEU A 18 -6.35 1.01 -12.29
C LEU A 18 -7.15 -0.24 -12.01
N VAL A 19 -6.47 -1.31 -11.63
CA VAL A 19 -7.09 -2.61 -11.36
C VAL A 19 -7.11 -2.88 -9.86
N GLY A 20 -8.23 -3.37 -9.37
CA GLY A 20 -8.39 -3.74 -7.97
C GLY A 20 -9.11 -5.06 -7.77
N ASP A 21 -8.95 -5.65 -6.60
CA ASP A 21 -9.78 -6.72 -6.09
C ASP A 21 -10.85 -6.10 -5.18
N GLU A 22 -12.12 -6.41 -5.42
CA GLU A 22 -13.27 -5.79 -4.76
C GLU A 22 -14.17 -6.86 -4.13
N TRP A 23 -14.51 -6.67 -2.84
CA TRP A 23 -15.41 -7.53 -2.06
C TRP A 23 -16.69 -6.76 -1.69
N ASN A 24 -17.81 -7.45 -1.61
CA ASN A 24 -19.08 -6.95 -1.10
C ASN A 24 -19.66 -5.71 -1.80
N ARG A 25 -19.34 -5.48 -3.07
CA ARG A 25 -19.86 -4.34 -3.84
C ARG A 25 -21.40 -4.26 -3.83
N ALA A 26 -22.06 -5.39 -3.99
CA ALA A 26 -23.51 -5.45 -4.09
C ALA A 26 -24.23 -4.98 -2.81
N THR A 27 -23.58 -5.11 -1.65
CA THR A 27 -24.15 -4.71 -0.34
C THR A 27 -23.75 -3.29 0.06
N ALA A 28 -22.79 -2.70 -0.63
CA ALA A 28 -22.25 -1.38 -0.30
C ALA A 28 -23.32 -0.29 -0.21
N SER A 29 -24.26 -0.25 -1.15
CA SER A 29 -25.31 0.75 -1.20
C SER A 29 -26.34 0.68 -0.05
N HIS A 30 -26.38 -0.43 0.68
CA HIS A 30 -27.30 -0.66 1.80
C HIS A 30 -26.57 -0.70 3.15
N SER A 31 -25.26 -0.45 3.17
CA SER A 31 -24.43 -0.46 4.37
C SER A 31 -24.12 0.97 4.82
N GLU A 32 -24.25 1.24 6.12
CA GLU A 32 -23.78 2.48 6.75
C GLU A 32 -22.26 2.46 7.00
N LEU A 33 -21.63 1.28 6.91
CA LEU A 33 -20.18 1.13 7.08
C LEU A 33 -19.43 1.85 5.95
N PRO A 34 -18.28 2.47 6.23
CA PRO A 34 -17.45 3.08 5.18
C PRO A 34 -16.90 2.01 4.23
N THR A 35 -16.54 2.42 3.02
CA THR A 35 -15.72 1.57 2.15
C THR A 35 -14.29 1.56 2.66
N ILE A 36 -13.62 0.41 2.59
CA ILE A 36 -12.21 0.28 2.92
C ILE A 36 -11.41 0.25 1.62
N LEU A 37 -10.49 1.19 1.45
CA LEU A 37 -9.58 1.25 0.32
C LEU A 37 -8.17 0.93 0.79
N MET A 38 -7.59 -0.16 0.27
CA MET A 38 -6.26 -0.64 0.65
C MET A 38 -5.24 -0.35 -0.44
N LEU A 39 -4.14 0.33 -0.09
CA LEU A 39 -3.07 0.79 -0.96
C LEU A 39 -1.76 0.13 -0.56
N HIS A 40 -1.15 -0.61 -1.49
CA HIS A 40 0.09 -1.36 -1.25
C HIS A 40 1.34 -0.48 -1.27
N GLY A 41 2.46 -1.00 -0.76
CA GLY A 41 3.78 -0.37 -0.81
C GLY A 41 4.45 -0.47 -2.18
N GLY A 42 5.51 0.31 -2.39
CA GLY A 42 6.29 0.28 -3.62
C GLY A 42 6.81 -1.13 -3.92
N GLY A 43 6.69 -1.57 -5.17
CA GLY A 43 7.08 -2.91 -5.62
C GLY A 43 6.13 -4.04 -5.20
N GLN A 44 5.10 -3.77 -4.43
CA GLN A 44 4.03 -4.71 -4.08
C GLN A 44 2.85 -4.58 -5.05
N ASN A 45 1.77 -5.33 -4.80
CA ASN A 45 0.52 -5.25 -5.53
C ASN A 45 -0.67 -5.57 -4.61
N ARG A 46 -1.90 -5.49 -5.13
CA ARG A 46 -3.15 -5.72 -4.40
C ARG A 46 -3.23 -7.06 -3.66
N PHE A 47 -2.49 -8.08 -4.12
CA PHE A 47 -2.48 -9.40 -3.47
C PHE A 47 -1.87 -9.39 -2.07
N SER A 48 -1.09 -8.36 -1.70
CA SER A 48 -0.62 -8.16 -0.32
C SER A 48 -1.77 -8.00 0.68
N TRP A 49 -2.94 -7.60 0.21
CA TRP A 49 -4.12 -7.33 1.03
C TRP A 49 -5.16 -8.46 1.05
N LYS A 50 -4.86 -9.59 0.38
CA LYS A 50 -5.88 -10.63 0.16
C LYS A 50 -6.52 -11.13 1.47
N ASN A 51 -5.71 -11.44 2.48
CA ASN A 51 -6.20 -11.98 3.75
C ASN A 51 -6.95 -10.91 4.54
N THR A 52 -6.36 -9.73 4.72
CA THR A 52 -7.02 -8.60 5.40
C THR A 52 -8.32 -8.19 4.69
N GLY A 53 -8.32 -8.16 3.36
CA GLY A 53 -9.53 -7.87 2.57
C GLY A 53 -10.65 -8.88 2.84
N GLN A 54 -10.33 -10.17 2.89
CA GLN A 54 -11.32 -11.20 3.21
C GLN A 54 -11.85 -11.07 4.64
N VAL A 55 -10.96 -10.81 5.61
CA VAL A 55 -11.34 -10.61 7.01
C VAL A 55 -12.29 -9.43 7.19
N LEU A 56 -12.05 -8.31 6.52
CA LEU A 56 -12.93 -7.14 6.53
C LEU A 56 -14.25 -7.40 5.80
N ALA A 57 -14.20 -8.10 4.67
CA ALA A 57 -15.37 -8.46 3.91
C ALA A 57 -16.31 -9.40 4.71
N ASP A 58 -15.75 -10.36 5.45
CA ASP A 58 -16.52 -11.26 6.32
C ASP A 58 -17.23 -10.51 7.47
N ARG A 59 -16.78 -9.28 7.78
CA ARG A 59 -17.43 -8.36 8.73
C ARG A 59 -18.43 -7.40 8.07
N GLY A 60 -18.67 -7.55 6.78
CA GLY A 60 -19.69 -6.79 6.04
C GLY A 60 -19.19 -5.49 5.41
N PHE A 61 -17.90 -5.18 5.49
CA PHE A 61 -17.34 -4.01 4.81
C PHE A 61 -17.31 -4.22 3.29
N HIS A 62 -17.57 -3.15 2.54
CA HIS A 62 -17.17 -3.05 1.15
C HIS A 62 -15.68 -2.76 1.12
N VAL A 63 -14.89 -3.60 0.45
CA VAL A 63 -13.42 -3.54 0.48
C VAL A 63 -12.88 -3.49 -0.93
N ILE A 64 -11.88 -2.64 -1.16
CA ILE A 64 -11.16 -2.52 -2.42
C ILE A 64 -9.66 -2.57 -2.11
N ALA A 65 -8.93 -3.51 -2.71
CA ALA A 65 -7.48 -3.53 -2.74
C ALA A 65 -7.01 -3.14 -4.14
N LEU A 66 -6.30 -2.02 -4.27
CA LEU A 66 -5.96 -1.42 -5.56
C LEU A 66 -4.49 -1.64 -5.91
N ASP A 67 -4.22 -1.98 -7.18
CA ASP A 67 -2.88 -1.85 -7.76
C ASP A 67 -2.64 -0.38 -8.11
N ALA A 68 -1.56 0.20 -7.61
CA ALA A 68 -1.14 1.55 -7.99
C ALA A 68 -0.74 1.61 -9.46
N ARG A 69 -0.78 2.82 -10.09
CA ARG A 69 -0.22 2.99 -11.45
C ARG A 69 1.16 2.35 -11.56
N GLY A 70 1.43 1.69 -12.65
CA GLY A 70 2.70 1.00 -12.92
C GLY A 70 2.95 -0.25 -12.09
N HIS A 71 1.97 -0.73 -11.31
CA HIS A 71 2.07 -1.94 -10.51
C HIS A 71 0.96 -2.93 -10.86
N GLY A 72 1.22 -4.21 -10.62
CA GLY A 72 0.24 -5.29 -10.79
C GLY A 72 -0.30 -5.38 -12.22
N ASP A 73 -1.60 -5.18 -12.33
CA ASP A 73 -2.34 -5.20 -13.60
C ASP A 73 -2.85 -3.79 -13.99
N SER A 74 -2.51 -2.75 -13.22
CA SER A 74 -2.80 -1.35 -13.54
C SER A 74 -1.92 -0.82 -14.66
N ASP A 75 -2.42 0.18 -15.39
CA ASP A 75 -1.68 0.83 -16.46
C ASP A 75 -0.38 1.46 -15.97
N ARG A 76 0.61 1.47 -16.85
CA ARG A 76 1.84 2.24 -16.68
C ARG A 76 1.60 3.70 -17.01
N ALA A 77 2.31 4.59 -16.32
CA ALA A 77 2.27 6.02 -16.62
C ALA A 77 2.95 6.29 -17.98
N PRO A 78 2.25 6.85 -18.98
CA PRO A 78 2.84 7.12 -20.29
C PRO A 78 4.01 8.10 -20.24
N ASP A 79 4.02 8.98 -19.25
CA ASP A 79 5.05 9.99 -18.99
C ASP A 79 6.13 9.51 -18.00
N GLY A 80 6.04 8.27 -17.52
CA GLY A 80 6.96 7.68 -16.55
C GLY A 80 6.89 8.30 -15.14
N ARG A 81 5.85 9.06 -14.82
CA ARG A 81 5.72 9.74 -13.52
C ARG A 81 5.03 8.88 -12.47
N TYR A 82 5.77 8.67 -11.37
CA TYR A 82 5.36 7.85 -10.23
C TYR A 82 5.54 8.58 -8.90
N THR A 83 5.40 9.91 -8.89
CA THR A 83 5.49 10.72 -7.66
C THR A 83 4.28 10.49 -6.76
N VAL A 84 4.42 10.74 -5.45
CA VAL A 84 3.30 10.62 -4.48
C VAL A 84 2.12 11.49 -4.90
N ASP A 85 2.36 12.67 -5.49
CA ASP A 85 1.29 13.55 -6.01
C ASP A 85 0.50 12.91 -7.16
N THR A 86 1.21 12.25 -8.10
CA THR A 86 0.51 11.60 -9.21
C THR A 86 -0.30 10.41 -8.73
N LEU A 87 0.25 9.65 -7.77
CA LEU A 87 -0.45 8.56 -7.11
C LEU A 87 -1.67 9.08 -6.32
N ALA A 88 -1.54 10.20 -5.60
CA ALA A 88 -2.64 10.79 -4.85
C ALA A 88 -3.80 11.26 -5.75
N ARG A 89 -3.49 11.85 -6.93
CA ARG A 89 -4.53 12.20 -7.91
C ARG A 89 -5.27 10.98 -8.44
N ASP A 90 -4.59 9.85 -8.64
CA ASP A 90 -5.26 8.60 -8.98
C ASP A 90 -6.26 8.21 -7.91
N ILE A 91 -5.84 8.24 -6.65
CA ILE A 91 -6.71 7.86 -5.54
C ILE A 91 -7.88 8.83 -5.40
N THR A 92 -7.66 10.14 -5.58
CA THR A 92 -8.76 11.13 -5.60
C THR A 92 -9.80 10.78 -6.67
N SER A 93 -9.36 10.42 -7.89
CA SER A 93 -10.27 9.97 -8.96
C SER A 93 -11.01 8.67 -8.59
N VAL A 94 -10.36 7.73 -7.92
CA VAL A 94 -11.00 6.49 -7.43
C VAL A 94 -12.03 6.80 -6.33
N LEU A 95 -11.71 7.68 -5.40
CA LEU A 95 -12.62 8.11 -4.32
C LEU A 95 -13.90 8.76 -4.88
N GLU A 96 -13.80 9.53 -5.94
CA GLU A 96 -14.96 10.08 -6.65
C GLU A 96 -15.87 8.99 -7.21
N GLN A 97 -15.29 7.95 -7.81
CA GLN A 97 -16.04 6.82 -8.37
C GLN A 97 -16.69 5.94 -7.30
N ILE A 98 -16.05 5.79 -6.14
CA ILE A 98 -16.63 5.09 -4.98
C ILE A 98 -17.87 5.84 -4.48
N GLY A 99 -17.84 7.17 -4.45
CA GLY A 99 -19.00 8.03 -4.21
C GLY A 99 -19.55 8.03 -2.78
N ARG A 100 -18.87 7.44 -1.80
CA ARG A 100 -19.27 7.30 -0.39
C ARG A 100 -18.06 7.46 0.54
N PRO A 101 -18.27 7.59 1.90
CA PRO A 101 -17.16 7.67 2.85
C PRO A 101 -16.21 6.49 2.77
N VAL A 102 -14.91 6.76 2.85
CA VAL A 102 -13.83 5.77 2.72
C VAL A 102 -12.88 5.87 3.91
N VAL A 103 -12.46 4.72 4.44
CA VAL A 103 -11.25 4.62 5.27
C VAL A 103 -10.13 4.08 4.39
N ILE A 104 -9.01 4.80 4.34
CA ILE A 104 -7.82 4.39 3.60
C ILE A 104 -6.89 3.61 4.53
N ILE A 105 -6.40 2.45 4.05
CA ILE A 105 -5.35 1.68 4.70
C ILE A 105 -4.17 1.64 3.73
N GLY A 106 -3.09 2.32 4.05
CA GLY A 106 -1.95 2.45 3.15
C GLY A 106 -0.64 1.96 3.77
N ALA A 107 0.06 1.07 3.07
CA ALA A 107 1.39 0.60 3.47
C ALA A 107 2.48 1.40 2.74
N SER A 108 3.48 1.89 3.47
CA SER A 108 4.64 2.57 2.87
C SER A 108 4.22 3.63 1.83
N MET A 109 4.60 3.49 0.56
CA MET A 109 4.15 4.35 -0.55
C MET A 109 2.64 4.59 -0.55
N GLY A 110 1.85 3.53 -0.31
CA GLY A 110 0.39 3.64 -0.24
C GLY A 110 -0.10 4.50 0.93
N GLY A 111 0.63 4.52 2.05
CA GLY A 111 0.32 5.40 3.19
C GLY A 111 0.60 6.87 2.87
N LEU A 112 1.75 7.18 2.27
CA LEU A 112 2.09 8.55 1.83
C LEU A 112 1.08 9.05 0.79
N THR A 113 0.71 8.19 -0.16
CA THR A 113 -0.35 8.47 -1.13
C THR A 113 -1.68 8.75 -0.44
N GLY A 114 -2.02 7.95 0.59
CA GLY A 114 -3.25 8.10 1.37
C GLY A 114 -3.32 9.43 2.13
N ILE A 115 -2.21 9.92 2.67
CA ILE A 115 -2.13 11.23 3.33
C ILE A 115 -2.55 12.35 2.36
N LEU A 116 -1.91 12.43 1.18
CA LEU A 116 -2.23 13.47 0.20
C LEU A 116 -3.65 13.31 -0.38
N ALA A 117 -4.08 12.09 -0.65
CA ALA A 117 -5.43 11.84 -1.13
C ALA A 117 -6.50 12.25 -0.10
N ALA A 118 -6.25 11.98 1.19
CA ALA A 118 -7.14 12.43 2.28
C ALA A 118 -7.20 13.95 2.40
N GLN A 119 -6.06 14.62 2.31
CA GLN A 119 -5.98 16.08 2.32
C GLN A 119 -6.74 16.69 1.14
N GLN A 120 -6.52 16.18 -0.08
CA GLN A 120 -7.16 16.70 -1.30
C GLN A 120 -8.67 16.45 -1.35
N SER A 121 -9.13 15.29 -0.83
CA SER A 121 -10.53 14.89 -0.88
C SER A 121 -11.37 15.38 0.30
N GLY A 122 -10.74 15.72 1.40
CA GLY A 122 -11.36 16.23 2.62
C GLY A 122 -12.07 15.19 3.49
N PRO A 123 -12.47 15.59 4.72
CA PRO A 123 -12.96 14.66 5.76
C PRO A 123 -14.36 14.08 5.48
N GLN A 124 -15.10 14.65 4.53
CA GLN A 124 -16.39 14.11 4.09
C GLN A 124 -16.19 12.84 3.22
N ARG A 125 -15.09 12.77 2.51
CA ARG A 125 -14.79 11.68 1.60
C ARG A 125 -13.88 10.62 2.26
N VAL A 126 -12.83 11.06 2.94
CA VAL A 126 -11.93 10.19 3.70
C VAL A 126 -12.19 10.40 5.18
N THR A 127 -12.74 9.36 5.82
CA THR A 127 -13.21 9.41 7.21
C THR A 127 -12.25 8.76 8.20
N GLY A 128 -11.17 8.14 7.73
CA GLY A 128 -10.11 7.56 8.55
C GLY A 128 -8.91 7.16 7.72
N LEU A 129 -7.74 7.09 8.35
CA LEU A 129 -6.47 6.74 7.70
C LEU A 129 -5.66 5.81 8.58
N VAL A 130 -5.27 4.65 8.04
CA VAL A 130 -4.33 3.72 8.67
C VAL A 130 -3.01 3.76 7.90
N LEU A 131 -1.96 4.17 8.58
CA LEU A 131 -0.59 4.19 8.08
C LEU A 131 0.11 2.91 8.53
N VAL A 132 0.46 2.06 7.57
CA VAL A 132 1.11 0.78 7.85
C VAL A 132 2.60 0.90 7.57
N ASP A 133 3.35 0.93 8.64
CA ASP A 133 4.81 1.03 8.70
C ASP A 133 5.39 2.16 7.85
N VAL A 134 4.77 3.33 7.97
CA VAL A 134 5.22 4.56 7.33
C VAL A 134 4.79 5.79 8.12
N VAL A 135 5.68 6.75 8.18
CA VAL A 135 5.45 8.13 8.64
C VAL A 135 6.02 9.08 7.60
N PRO A 136 5.61 10.36 7.52
CA PRO A 136 6.14 11.31 6.54
C PRO A 136 7.67 11.43 6.55
N ARG A 137 8.28 11.38 7.73
CA ARG A 137 9.74 11.40 7.93
C ARG A 137 10.23 9.99 8.29
N PHE A 138 10.66 9.25 7.31
CA PHE A 138 11.11 7.87 7.42
C PHE A 138 12.65 7.75 7.37
N GLU A 139 13.17 6.56 7.75
CA GLU A 139 14.60 6.30 7.78
C GLU A 139 15.19 6.11 6.37
N ASN A 140 16.25 6.87 6.07
CA ASN A 140 16.91 6.82 4.76
C ASN A 140 17.57 5.47 4.46
N GLN A 141 18.03 4.75 5.49
CA GLN A 141 18.70 3.45 5.29
C GLN A 141 17.74 2.38 4.78
N GLY A 142 16.55 2.28 5.36
CA GLY A 142 15.53 1.31 4.94
C GLY A 142 15.08 1.57 3.50
N THR A 143 14.79 2.81 3.16
CA THR A 143 14.36 3.19 1.81
C THR A 143 15.47 3.01 0.77
N ALA A 144 16.72 3.30 1.11
CA ALA A 144 17.86 3.06 0.23
C ALA A 144 18.04 1.56 -0.06
N ARG A 145 17.85 0.69 0.94
CA ARG A 145 17.91 -0.76 0.78
C ARG A 145 16.82 -1.28 -0.15
N ILE A 146 15.60 -0.75 -0.02
CA ILE A 146 14.49 -1.09 -0.91
C ILE A 146 14.81 -0.68 -2.36
N ARG A 147 15.24 0.56 -2.55
CA ARG A 147 15.61 1.09 -3.87
C ARG A 147 16.75 0.28 -4.51
N ASP A 148 17.80 -0.04 -3.75
CA ASP A 148 18.93 -0.84 -4.22
C ASP A 148 18.48 -2.23 -4.68
N PHE A 149 17.64 -2.91 -3.90
CA PHE A 149 17.08 -4.21 -4.28
C PHE A 149 16.27 -4.13 -5.58
N MET A 150 15.38 -3.15 -5.70
CA MET A 150 14.55 -2.98 -6.90
C MET A 150 15.40 -2.64 -8.13
N THR A 151 16.34 -1.70 -8.01
CA THR A 151 17.21 -1.28 -9.11
C THR A 151 18.13 -2.41 -9.58
N ARG A 152 18.69 -3.19 -8.65
CA ARG A 152 19.57 -4.33 -8.96
C ARG A 152 18.89 -5.39 -9.80
N HIS A 153 17.59 -5.59 -9.61
CA HIS A 153 16.79 -6.61 -10.28
C HIS A 153 15.82 -6.06 -11.33
N VAL A 154 16.05 -4.84 -11.81
CA VAL A 154 15.18 -4.17 -12.81
C VAL A 154 15.08 -4.94 -14.13
N HIS A 155 16.14 -5.69 -14.51
CA HIS A 155 16.18 -6.51 -15.72
C HIS A 155 15.59 -7.92 -15.54
N GLY A 156 15.04 -8.21 -14.37
CA GLY A 156 14.40 -9.49 -14.07
C GLY A 156 15.38 -10.65 -13.89
N PHE A 157 14.85 -11.86 -13.98
CA PHE A 157 15.51 -13.12 -13.64
C PHE A 157 15.40 -14.13 -14.78
N GLU A 158 16.34 -15.05 -14.89
CA GLU A 158 16.26 -16.14 -15.88
C GLU A 158 15.28 -17.22 -15.41
N THR A 159 15.21 -17.47 -14.09
CA THR A 159 14.32 -18.49 -13.51
C THR A 159 13.58 -17.96 -12.27
N LEU A 160 12.50 -18.64 -11.86
CA LEU A 160 11.81 -18.36 -10.61
C LEU A 160 12.67 -18.65 -9.38
N GLU A 161 13.59 -19.62 -9.48
CA GLU A 161 14.54 -19.93 -8.42
C GLU A 161 15.47 -18.76 -8.13
N GLN A 162 16.01 -18.10 -9.18
CA GLN A 162 16.84 -16.90 -9.02
C GLN A 162 16.05 -15.77 -8.34
N ALA A 163 14.78 -15.59 -8.72
CA ALA A 163 13.93 -14.60 -8.06
C ALA A 163 13.69 -14.95 -6.58
N ALA A 164 13.42 -16.21 -6.27
CA ALA A 164 13.24 -16.69 -4.91
C ALA A 164 14.50 -16.49 -4.05
N ASP A 165 15.68 -16.74 -4.61
CA ASP A 165 16.96 -16.56 -3.94
C ASP A 165 17.23 -15.07 -3.66
N ALA A 166 16.94 -14.19 -4.63
CA ALA A 166 17.08 -12.76 -4.47
C ALA A 166 16.14 -12.20 -3.37
N ILE A 167 14.88 -12.67 -3.34
CA ILE A 167 13.91 -12.29 -2.32
C ILE A 167 14.34 -12.81 -0.94
N ALA A 168 14.80 -14.04 -0.84
CA ALA A 168 15.27 -14.61 0.42
C ALA A 168 16.51 -13.88 0.96
N ALA A 169 17.41 -13.45 0.10
CA ALA A 169 18.57 -12.64 0.49
C ALA A 169 18.13 -11.22 0.97
N TYR A 170 17.08 -10.67 0.39
CA TYR A 170 16.53 -9.36 0.79
C TYR A 170 15.75 -9.43 2.10
N LEU A 171 15.03 -10.53 2.36
CA LEU A 171 14.21 -10.77 3.54
C LEU A 171 14.73 -11.95 4.37
N PRO A 172 15.89 -11.84 5.03
CA PRO A 172 16.56 -12.97 5.67
C PRO A 172 15.78 -13.56 6.87
N HIS A 173 14.83 -12.80 7.41
CA HIS A 173 13.92 -13.26 8.48
C HIS A 173 12.77 -14.13 7.95
N ARG A 174 12.55 -14.19 6.63
CA ARG A 174 11.52 -15.03 6.01
C ARG A 174 12.12 -16.31 5.45
N GLN A 175 11.42 -17.42 5.64
CA GLN A 175 11.81 -18.66 5.00
C GLN A 175 11.63 -18.57 3.49
N ARG A 176 12.62 -19.02 2.74
CA ARG A 176 12.53 -19.15 1.28
C ARG A 176 11.33 -20.07 0.92
N PRO A 177 10.41 -19.63 0.06
CA PRO A 177 9.27 -20.45 -0.35
C PRO A 177 9.74 -21.75 -1.03
N ARG A 178 9.19 -22.89 -0.63
CA ARG A 178 9.43 -24.17 -1.30
C ARG A 178 8.63 -24.28 -2.61
N ASN A 179 7.41 -23.76 -2.62
CA ASN A 179 6.58 -23.65 -3.81
C ASN A 179 6.71 -22.23 -4.38
N LEU A 180 7.16 -22.13 -5.63
CA LEU A 180 7.43 -20.87 -6.33
C LEU A 180 6.21 -20.34 -7.10
N ASP A 181 5.10 -21.08 -7.20
CA ASP A 181 3.91 -20.67 -7.93
C ASP A 181 3.36 -19.32 -7.41
N GLY A 182 3.53 -19.08 -6.10
CA GLY A 182 3.14 -17.81 -5.48
C GLY A 182 3.90 -16.60 -6.02
N LEU A 183 5.11 -16.78 -6.52
CA LEU A 183 5.92 -15.69 -7.09
C LEU A 183 5.36 -15.17 -8.41
N THR A 184 4.58 -15.96 -9.15
CA THR A 184 3.94 -15.54 -10.41
C THR A 184 2.95 -14.38 -10.21
N LYS A 185 2.49 -14.15 -8.99
CA LYS A 185 1.70 -12.95 -8.64
C LYS A 185 2.52 -11.66 -8.73
N ASN A 186 3.83 -11.77 -8.45
CA ASN A 186 4.77 -10.64 -8.43
C ASN A 186 5.65 -10.56 -9.67
N LEU A 187 5.62 -11.58 -10.53
CA LEU A 187 6.46 -11.68 -11.72
C LEU A 187 5.62 -11.90 -12.97
N ARG A 188 6.15 -11.45 -14.10
CA ARG A 188 5.57 -11.64 -15.43
C ARG A 188 6.63 -12.26 -16.34
N HIS A 189 6.31 -13.39 -16.97
CA HIS A 189 7.20 -14.01 -17.93
C HIS A 189 7.06 -13.31 -19.29
N ARG A 190 8.15 -12.69 -19.76
CA ARG A 190 8.23 -11.99 -21.05
C ARG A 190 9.61 -12.22 -21.67
N GLU A 191 9.66 -12.47 -22.97
CA GLU A 191 10.91 -12.61 -23.73
C GLU A 191 11.91 -13.62 -23.13
N GLY A 192 11.38 -14.72 -22.58
CA GLY A 192 12.19 -15.77 -21.97
C GLY A 192 12.75 -15.47 -20.58
N ARG A 193 12.32 -14.37 -19.95
CA ARG A 193 12.75 -13.96 -18.60
C ARG A 193 11.56 -13.65 -17.70
N TRP A 194 11.79 -13.70 -16.40
CA TRP A 194 10.83 -13.30 -15.37
C TRP A 194 11.11 -11.87 -14.93
N HIS A 195 10.20 -10.94 -15.23
CA HIS A 195 10.29 -9.54 -14.84
C HIS A 195 9.35 -9.25 -13.69
N TRP A 196 9.71 -8.27 -12.87
CA TRP A 196 8.77 -7.73 -11.89
C TRP A 196 7.49 -7.22 -12.59
N HIS A 197 6.36 -7.30 -11.89
CA HIS A 197 5.08 -6.81 -12.41
C HIS A 197 5.06 -5.27 -12.56
N TRP A 198 5.91 -4.56 -11.80
CA TRP A 198 5.93 -3.10 -11.81
C TRP A 198 6.75 -2.54 -12.99
N ASP A 199 6.50 -1.23 -13.30
CA ASP A 199 7.22 -0.53 -14.35
C ASP A 199 8.66 -0.19 -13.90
N PRO A 200 9.69 -0.57 -14.66
CA PRO A 200 11.06 -0.14 -14.39
C PRO A 200 11.24 1.36 -14.18
N ALA A 201 10.46 2.20 -14.88
CA ALA A 201 10.49 3.65 -14.72
C ALA A 201 10.20 4.12 -13.28
N PHE A 202 9.46 3.33 -12.48
CA PHE A 202 9.21 3.62 -11.08
C PHE A 202 10.51 3.81 -10.25
N VAL A 203 11.58 3.11 -10.59
CA VAL A 203 12.86 3.18 -9.87
C VAL A 203 14.00 3.79 -10.67
N THR A 204 13.84 3.93 -12.01
CA THR A 204 14.91 4.42 -12.90
C THR A 204 14.66 5.82 -13.44
N ALA A 205 13.46 6.39 -13.28
CA ALA A 205 13.18 7.74 -13.73
C ALA A 205 14.10 8.74 -13.04
N ALA A 206 14.86 9.49 -13.85
CA ALA A 206 15.76 10.52 -13.35
C ALA A 206 14.97 11.78 -12.97
N GLY A 207 15.18 12.28 -11.76
CA GLY A 207 14.75 13.62 -11.35
C GLY A 207 13.55 13.72 -10.42
N ASP A 208 12.72 12.70 -10.30
CA ASP A 208 11.61 12.71 -9.36
C ASP A 208 11.91 11.72 -8.22
N ASP A 209 12.45 12.23 -7.11
CA ASP A 209 12.43 11.45 -5.87
C ASP A 209 10.96 11.27 -5.47
N PRO A 210 10.42 10.02 -5.47
CA PRO A 210 9.05 9.78 -5.06
C PRO A 210 8.72 10.33 -3.67
N PHE A 211 9.75 10.60 -2.88
CA PHE A 211 9.69 11.02 -1.49
C PHE A 211 10.22 12.45 -1.25
N ALA A 212 10.39 13.27 -2.29
CA ALA A 212 10.98 14.62 -2.19
C ALA A 212 10.19 15.62 -1.34
N LYS A 213 8.93 15.27 -0.93
CA LYS A 213 8.01 16.22 -0.29
C LYS A 213 7.73 15.90 1.19
N ILE A 214 8.77 15.54 1.94
CA ILE A 214 8.62 15.15 3.36
C ILE A 214 7.90 16.22 4.17
N GLU A 215 8.30 17.49 4.03
CA GLU A 215 7.70 18.60 4.80
C GLU A 215 6.23 18.84 4.43
N GLU A 216 5.88 18.72 3.14
CA GLU A 216 4.50 18.83 2.68
C GLU A 216 3.63 17.69 3.22
N LEU A 217 4.14 16.45 3.18
CA LEU A 217 3.46 15.28 3.74
C LEU A 217 3.29 15.37 5.26
N GLU A 218 4.30 15.86 5.96
CA GLU A 218 4.24 16.06 7.41
C GLU A 218 3.18 17.09 7.76
N GLN A 219 3.18 18.26 7.10
CA GLN A 219 2.17 19.29 7.32
C GLN A 219 0.77 18.80 6.95
N ALA A 220 0.63 18.11 5.80
CA ALA A 220 -0.64 17.52 5.41
C ALA A 220 -1.20 16.59 6.49
N THR A 221 -0.33 15.74 7.07
CA THR A 221 -0.75 14.80 8.12
C THR A 221 -1.18 15.52 9.40
N ILE A 222 -0.46 16.57 9.82
CA ILE A 222 -0.80 17.41 10.99
C ILE A 222 -2.15 18.09 10.81
N ASP A 223 -2.46 18.51 9.58
CA ASP A 223 -3.69 19.23 9.24
C ASP A 223 -4.91 18.32 9.13
N LEU A 224 -4.72 17.01 8.94
CA LEU A 224 -5.82 16.05 8.91
C LEU A 224 -6.54 16.01 10.28
N LYS A 225 -7.86 16.17 10.26
CA LYS A 225 -8.73 16.10 11.47
C LYS A 225 -9.56 14.84 11.53
N ILE A 226 -9.22 13.84 10.72
CA ILE A 226 -9.84 12.52 10.73
C ILE A 226 -9.10 11.60 11.73
N PRO A 227 -9.70 10.52 12.20
CA PRO A 227 -9.01 9.46 12.92
C PRO A 227 -7.81 8.92 12.11
N ILE A 228 -6.66 8.80 12.76
CA ILE A 228 -5.44 8.25 12.16
C ILE A 228 -4.93 7.13 13.06
N MET A 229 -4.46 6.03 12.48
CA MET A 229 -3.75 4.98 13.20
C MET A 229 -2.41 4.71 12.53
N LEU A 230 -1.34 4.70 13.31
CA LEU A 230 -0.03 4.21 12.90
C LEU A 230 0.15 2.76 13.38
N ILE A 231 0.36 1.85 12.45
CA ILE A 231 0.78 0.46 12.75
C ILE A 231 2.25 0.34 12.37
N ARG A 232 3.11 -0.01 13.33
CA ARG A 232 4.54 -0.17 13.15
C ARG A 232 4.94 -1.63 13.37
N GLY A 233 5.78 -2.19 12.49
CA GLY A 233 6.47 -3.45 12.77
C GLY A 233 7.67 -3.21 13.70
N LYS A 234 7.80 -3.97 14.79
CA LYS A 234 8.94 -3.83 15.73
C LYS A 234 10.30 -4.04 15.06
N LEU A 235 10.33 -4.84 13.98
CA LEU A 235 11.53 -5.13 13.20
C LEU A 235 11.68 -4.19 11.98
N SER A 236 10.92 -3.10 11.93
CA SER A 236 11.01 -2.15 10.82
C SER A 236 12.34 -1.41 10.81
N ASP A 237 12.91 -1.26 9.62
CA ASP A 237 14.06 -0.43 9.31
C ASP A 237 13.69 0.86 8.54
N VAL A 238 12.38 1.09 8.35
CA VAL A 238 11.84 2.30 7.69
C VAL A 238 11.26 3.27 8.70
N VAL A 239 10.60 2.78 9.74
CA VAL A 239 10.08 3.59 10.84
C VAL A 239 10.80 3.19 12.12
N SER A 240 11.71 4.04 12.61
CA SER A 240 12.37 3.83 13.91
C SER A 240 11.41 4.09 15.07
N PRO A 241 11.71 3.60 16.29
CA PRO A 241 10.94 3.98 17.47
C PRO A 241 10.88 5.51 17.65
N GLU A 242 12.00 6.20 17.46
CA GLU A 242 12.12 7.66 17.56
C GLU A 242 11.28 8.37 16.48
N GLY A 243 11.25 7.83 15.26
CA GLY A 243 10.40 8.34 14.17
C GLY A 243 8.91 8.20 14.48
N ALA A 244 8.51 7.09 15.11
CA ALA A 244 7.14 6.90 15.57
C ALA A 244 6.78 7.87 16.73
N GLU A 245 7.66 8.08 17.68
CA GLU A 245 7.47 9.02 18.78
C GLU A 245 7.36 10.47 18.27
N ASP A 246 8.22 10.90 17.34
CA ASP A 246 8.16 12.22 16.71
C ASP A 246 6.83 12.42 15.95
N PHE A 247 6.40 11.39 15.21
CA PHE A 247 5.09 11.40 14.53
C PHE A 247 3.94 11.59 15.52
N LEU A 248 3.91 10.81 16.59
CA LEU A 248 2.84 10.89 17.62
C LEU A 248 2.85 12.22 18.36
N ALA A 249 4.01 12.81 18.59
CA ALA A 249 4.14 14.15 19.18
C ALA A 249 3.51 15.24 18.27
N LYS A 250 3.66 15.12 16.95
CA LYS A 250 3.09 16.04 15.94
C LYS A 250 1.62 15.79 15.62
N VAL A 251 1.17 14.54 15.74
CA VAL A 251 -0.19 14.09 15.46
C VAL A 251 -0.78 13.42 16.70
N PRO A 252 -1.06 14.17 17.78
CA PRO A 252 -1.39 13.60 19.11
C PRO A 252 -2.75 12.88 19.14
N HIS A 253 -3.57 13.01 18.11
CA HIS A 253 -4.83 12.27 17.98
C HIS A 253 -4.66 10.94 17.23
N ALA A 254 -3.45 10.62 16.76
CA ALA A 254 -3.19 9.34 16.12
C ALA A 254 -3.09 8.22 17.17
N GLU A 255 -3.69 7.08 16.84
CA GLU A 255 -3.52 5.84 17.60
C GLU A 255 -2.24 5.13 17.15
N PHE A 256 -1.62 4.40 18.06
CA PHE A 256 -0.39 3.66 17.78
C PHE A 256 -0.53 2.17 18.14
N VAL A 257 -0.12 1.32 17.21
CA VAL A 257 -0.04 -0.13 17.41
C VAL A 257 1.33 -0.62 16.96
N GLU A 258 2.05 -1.33 17.84
CA GLU A 258 3.30 -1.99 17.50
C GLU A 258 3.10 -3.50 17.40
N LEU A 259 3.53 -4.10 16.28
CA LEU A 259 3.46 -5.53 16.02
C LEU A 259 4.80 -6.19 16.31
N SER A 260 4.83 -7.13 17.25
CA SER A 260 6.05 -7.70 17.83
C SER A 260 6.94 -8.45 16.83
N ASP A 261 6.33 -9.16 15.86
CA ASP A 261 7.03 -10.09 14.94
C ASP A 261 6.97 -9.63 13.48
N ALA A 262 6.65 -8.35 13.23
CA ALA A 262 6.49 -7.79 11.90
C ALA A 262 7.66 -6.86 11.54
N GLY A 263 8.09 -6.95 10.28
CA GLY A 263 9.00 -6.01 9.63
C GLY A 263 8.23 -5.02 8.75
N HIS A 264 8.95 -4.34 7.81
CA HIS A 264 8.36 -3.36 6.90
C HIS A 264 7.23 -3.92 5.99
N THR A 265 7.13 -5.22 5.86
CA THR A 265 6.10 -5.89 5.05
C THR A 265 4.92 -6.42 5.86
N ALA A 266 4.64 -5.82 7.02
CA ALA A 266 3.59 -6.23 7.97
C ALA A 266 2.21 -6.46 7.31
N ALA A 267 1.86 -5.67 6.30
CA ALA A 267 0.61 -5.80 5.56
C ALA A 267 0.49 -7.09 4.73
N GLY A 268 1.62 -7.68 4.33
CA GLY A 268 1.68 -8.89 3.51
C GLY A 268 1.92 -10.17 4.33
N ASP A 269 2.14 -10.02 5.63
CA ASP A 269 2.30 -11.15 6.54
C ASP A 269 0.92 -11.66 6.98
N ASP A 270 0.80 -12.98 7.15
CA ASP A 270 -0.39 -13.62 7.72
C ASP A 270 -0.38 -13.34 9.23
N ASN A 271 -0.85 -12.15 9.59
CA ASN A 271 -0.74 -11.60 10.93
C ASN A 271 -2.13 -11.24 11.47
N ASP A 272 -2.67 -12.12 12.33
CA ASP A 272 -3.96 -11.91 12.98
C ASP A 272 -3.99 -10.61 13.78
N ALA A 273 -2.90 -10.26 14.49
CA ALA A 273 -2.81 -9.03 15.28
C ALA A 273 -2.92 -7.77 14.40
N PHE A 274 -2.37 -7.79 13.18
CA PHE A 274 -2.55 -6.72 12.20
C PHE A 274 -4.04 -6.58 11.81
N SER A 275 -4.66 -7.69 11.42
CA SER A 275 -6.06 -7.70 11.00
C SER A 275 -6.99 -7.26 12.13
N ASP A 276 -6.73 -7.70 13.36
CA ASP A 276 -7.52 -7.32 14.54
C ASP A 276 -7.41 -5.83 14.86
N ALA A 277 -6.20 -5.24 14.79
CA ALA A 277 -5.99 -3.81 14.98
C ALA A 277 -6.75 -2.98 13.93
N VAL A 278 -6.65 -3.38 12.65
CA VAL A 278 -7.38 -2.73 11.55
C VAL A 278 -8.88 -2.81 11.78
N VAL A 279 -9.41 -4.00 12.08
CA VAL A 279 -10.85 -4.21 12.34
C VAL A 279 -11.32 -3.35 13.51
N ALA A 280 -10.57 -3.31 14.61
CA ALA A 280 -10.92 -2.49 15.78
C ALA A 280 -11.01 -1.00 15.43
N PHE A 281 -10.13 -0.51 14.55
CA PHE A 281 -10.13 0.87 14.10
C PHE A 281 -11.32 1.21 13.20
N VAL A 282 -11.60 0.39 12.18
CA VAL A 282 -12.62 0.71 11.17
C VAL A 282 -14.05 0.43 11.62
N SER A 283 -14.25 -0.24 12.77
CA SER A 283 -15.57 -0.60 13.33
C SER A 283 -16.14 0.42 14.34
N ARG A 284 -15.53 1.58 14.49
CA ARG A 284 -15.93 2.65 15.45
C ARG A 284 -16.94 3.63 14.92
#